data_2e207a679a5b9a1feccd002c9e8ffa2e
#
_entry.id   2e207a679a5b9a1feccd002c9e8ffa2e
#
_cell.length_a   1.000
_cell.length_b   1.000
_cell.length_c   1.000
_cell.angle_alpha   90.00
_cell.angle_beta   90.00
_cell.angle_gamma   90.00
#
_symmetry.space_group_name_H-M   'P 1'
#
loop_
_entity.id
_entity.type
_entity.pdbx_description
1 polymer ?
#
loop_
_entity_poly.entity_id
_entity_poly.type
_entity_poly.pdbx_seq_one_letter_code
_entity_poly.pdbx_strand_id
1 'polypeptide(L)'
;MRVISHPAEFKDLIGQELGVSDWVDVTQERINTFAEATGDFQWIHLDEARAQKELPTKSTIAHGFLTLSMVAGLPVFTVKKMTNAINYGCNKVRFTNMVPAGSRVRLRQSLQAADDMPNNGVRIIAESVIEIEGQDRPAMVAETVVIYYS
;
A
#
# COMPACT_ATOMS: atom_id res chain seq x y z
N MET A 1 -8.45 -5.08 14.44
CA MET A 1 -8.65 -5.23 12.96
C MET A 1 -10.12 -5.52 12.68
N ARG A 2 -10.73 -4.80 11.74
CA ARG A 2 -12.15 -5.00 11.34
C ARG A 2 -12.33 -6.35 10.68
N VAL A 3 -13.45 -7.02 10.96
CA VAL A 3 -13.83 -8.29 10.32
C VAL A 3 -15.08 -8.02 9.48
N ILE A 4 -15.00 -8.32 8.19
CA ILE A 4 -16.08 -8.25 7.20
C ILE A 4 -16.49 -9.69 6.92
N SER A 5 -17.76 -10.04 7.17
CA SER A 5 -18.19 -11.43 7.04
C SER A 5 -18.37 -11.85 5.58
N HIS A 6 -18.77 -10.91 4.71
CA HIS A 6 -19.03 -11.15 3.30
C HIS A 6 -18.69 -9.91 2.46
N PRO A 7 -18.17 -10.04 1.23
CA PRO A 7 -17.84 -8.90 0.36
C PRO A 7 -19.01 -7.91 0.16
N ALA A 8 -20.25 -8.36 0.14
CA ALA A 8 -21.41 -7.48 0.00
C ALA A 8 -21.54 -6.42 1.12
N GLU A 9 -20.96 -6.68 2.31
CA GLU A 9 -20.99 -5.74 3.45
C GLU A 9 -20.18 -4.47 3.19
N PHE A 10 -19.28 -4.47 2.20
CA PHE A 10 -18.55 -3.24 1.85
C PHE A 10 -19.49 -2.09 1.48
N LYS A 11 -20.67 -2.37 0.93
CA LYS A 11 -21.62 -1.34 0.57
C LYS A 11 -22.11 -0.51 1.77
N ASP A 12 -22.19 -1.15 2.94
CA ASP A 12 -22.62 -0.49 4.19
C ASP A 12 -21.48 0.34 4.83
N LEU A 13 -20.26 0.20 4.30
CA LEU A 13 -19.05 0.84 4.82
C LEU A 13 -18.59 2.03 3.97
N ILE A 14 -19.30 2.37 2.90
CA ILE A 14 -18.94 3.50 2.02
C ILE A 14 -18.84 4.79 2.85
N GLY A 15 -17.73 5.53 2.65
CA GLY A 15 -17.42 6.75 3.39
C GLY A 15 -16.77 6.53 4.76
N GLN A 16 -16.53 5.28 5.18
CA GLN A 16 -15.91 4.97 6.46
C GLN A 16 -14.43 4.58 6.30
N GLU A 17 -13.65 4.84 7.36
CA GLU A 17 -12.33 4.24 7.51
C GLU A 17 -12.47 2.73 7.69
N LEU A 18 -11.82 1.95 6.85
CA LEU A 18 -11.76 0.49 6.96
C LEU A 18 -10.82 0.04 8.07
N GLY A 19 -9.71 0.74 8.24
CA GLY A 19 -8.76 0.51 9.31
C GLY A 19 -7.38 1.08 9.02
N VAL A 20 -6.48 0.81 9.98
CA VAL A 20 -5.06 1.15 9.92
C VAL A 20 -4.26 -0.10 10.26
N SER A 21 -3.21 -0.39 9.49
CA SER A 21 -2.33 -1.53 9.74
C SER A 21 -1.35 -1.25 10.88
N ASP A 22 -0.67 -2.29 11.33
CA ASP A 22 0.53 -2.14 12.15
C ASP A 22 1.66 -1.48 11.33
N TRP A 23 2.66 -0.97 12.04
CA TRP A 23 3.89 -0.45 11.46
C TRP A 23 4.78 -1.59 10.98
N VAL A 24 5.37 -1.44 9.78
CA VAL A 24 6.25 -2.42 9.16
C VAL A 24 7.53 -1.75 8.70
N ASP A 25 8.66 -2.41 8.93
CA ASP A 25 9.98 -1.90 8.53
C ASP A 25 10.18 -1.99 7.01
N VAL A 26 10.74 -0.91 6.44
CA VAL A 26 11.22 -0.85 5.06
C VAL A 26 12.73 -0.96 5.08
N THR A 27 13.23 -2.18 5.17
CA THR A 27 14.66 -2.47 5.27
C THR A 27 15.37 -2.34 3.92
N GLN A 28 16.69 -2.11 3.93
CA GLN A 28 17.50 -2.16 2.71
C GLN A 28 17.38 -3.52 2.02
N GLU A 29 17.31 -4.61 2.77
CA GLU A 29 17.13 -5.95 2.21
C GLU A 29 15.82 -6.08 1.42
N ARG A 30 14.71 -5.53 1.92
CA ARG A 30 13.42 -5.50 1.21
C ARG A 30 13.53 -4.70 -0.08
N ILE A 31 14.21 -3.57 -0.06
CA ILE A 31 14.46 -2.73 -1.25
C ILE A 31 15.31 -3.49 -2.27
N ASN A 32 16.38 -4.16 -1.84
CA ASN A 32 17.23 -4.97 -2.71
C ASN A 32 16.43 -6.11 -3.37
N THR A 33 15.59 -6.81 -2.60
CA THR A 33 14.73 -7.88 -3.11
C THR A 33 13.75 -7.37 -4.17
N PHE A 34 13.16 -6.19 -3.96
CA PHE A 34 12.28 -5.57 -4.93
C PHE A 34 13.02 -5.15 -6.20
N ALA A 35 14.23 -4.61 -6.08
CA ALA A 35 15.08 -4.28 -7.22
C ALA A 35 15.39 -5.49 -8.09
N GLU A 36 15.73 -6.62 -7.48
CA GLU A 36 15.98 -7.87 -8.19
C GLU A 36 14.72 -8.42 -8.87
N ALA A 37 13.58 -8.39 -8.18
CA ALA A 37 12.32 -8.89 -8.72
C ALA A 37 11.82 -8.09 -9.94
N THR A 38 12.14 -6.79 -10.00
CA THR A 38 11.62 -5.87 -11.03
C THR A 38 12.65 -5.44 -12.06
N GLY A 39 13.94 -5.60 -11.77
CA GLY A 39 15.03 -5.10 -12.60
C GLY A 39 15.30 -3.59 -12.45
N ASP A 40 14.72 -2.93 -11.44
CA ASP A 40 14.96 -1.51 -11.16
C ASP A 40 16.14 -1.36 -10.20
N PHE A 41 17.33 -1.24 -10.76
CA PHE A 41 18.61 -1.12 -10.07
C PHE A 41 19.13 0.32 -9.99
N GLN A 42 18.26 1.31 -10.03
CA GLN A 42 18.69 2.70 -9.91
C GLN A 42 19.47 2.91 -8.59
N TRP A 43 20.59 3.61 -8.67
CA TRP A 43 21.53 3.79 -7.56
C TRP A 43 20.90 4.39 -6.29
N ILE A 44 19.87 5.22 -6.44
CA ILE A 44 19.17 5.86 -5.28
C ILE A 44 18.55 4.84 -4.33
N HIS A 45 18.31 3.62 -4.79
CA HIS A 45 17.74 2.53 -4.00
C HIS A 45 18.80 1.60 -3.40
N LEU A 46 20.01 1.53 -4.00
CA LEU A 46 20.96 0.46 -3.73
C LEU A 46 22.33 0.93 -3.24
N ASP A 47 22.80 2.11 -3.65
CA ASP A 47 24.13 2.61 -3.31
C ASP A 47 24.08 3.46 -2.04
N GLU A 48 24.23 2.81 -0.89
CA GLU A 48 24.13 3.44 0.42
C GLU A 48 25.22 4.53 0.62
N ALA A 49 26.44 4.29 0.15
CA ALA A 49 27.55 5.24 0.30
C ALA A 49 27.32 6.50 -0.53
N ARG A 50 26.80 6.36 -1.75
CA ARG A 50 26.45 7.48 -2.61
C ARG A 50 25.21 8.22 -2.09
N ALA A 51 24.19 7.49 -1.66
CA ALA A 51 22.97 8.06 -1.11
C ALA A 51 23.23 8.92 0.12
N GLN A 52 24.12 8.48 1.01
CA GLN A 52 24.51 9.25 2.18
C GLN A 52 25.12 10.62 1.82
N LYS A 53 25.80 10.70 0.70
CA LYS A 53 26.44 11.96 0.24
C LYS A 53 25.50 12.84 -0.55
N GLU A 54 24.72 12.25 -1.48
CA GLU A 54 24.01 12.98 -2.53
C GLU A 54 22.51 13.13 -2.27
N LEU A 55 21.86 12.20 -1.55
CA LEU A 55 20.42 12.31 -1.30
C LEU A 55 20.10 13.19 -0.08
N PRO A 56 18.98 13.93 -0.13
CA PRO A 56 18.53 14.73 1.01
C PRO A 56 18.19 13.88 2.23
N THR A 57 17.76 12.63 2.03
CA THR A 57 17.47 11.64 3.08
C THR A 57 18.72 11.11 3.78
N LYS A 58 19.92 11.34 3.21
CA LYS A 58 21.19 10.76 3.69
C LYS A 58 21.20 9.24 3.79
N SER A 59 20.27 8.59 3.09
CA SER A 59 20.13 7.15 2.94
C SER A 59 19.54 6.83 1.59
N THR A 60 19.63 5.57 1.17
CA THR A 60 18.82 5.04 0.07
C THR A 60 17.34 5.17 0.38
N ILE A 61 16.53 5.15 -0.65
CA ILE A 61 15.07 5.27 -0.54
C ILE A 61 14.38 4.08 -1.20
N ALA A 62 13.21 3.71 -0.70
CA ALA A 62 12.38 2.69 -1.32
C ALA A 62 11.88 3.15 -2.69
N HIS A 63 11.73 2.20 -3.62
CA HIS A 63 11.02 2.45 -4.87
C HIS A 63 9.58 2.88 -4.58
N GLY A 64 9.07 3.84 -5.32
CA GLY A 64 7.65 4.21 -5.22
C GLY A 64 6.73 2.99 -5.47
N PHE A 65 7.07 2.15 -6.46
CA PHE A 65 6.31 0.94 -6.74
C PHE A 65 6.43 -0.14 -5.65
N LEU A 66 7.52 -0.20 -4.88
CA LEU A 66 7.58 -1.03 -3.68
C LEU A 66 6.55 -0.52 -2.65
N THR A 67 6.53 0.78 -2.40
CA THR A 67 5.57 1.40 -1.46
C THR A 67 4.13 1.09 -1.87
N LEU A 68 3.79 1.20 -3.15
CA LEU A 68 2.47 0.83 -3.67
C LEU A 68 2.19 -0.66 -3.47
N SER A 69 3.15 -1.53 -3.78
CA SER A 69 2.99 -2.99 -3.67
C SER A 69 2.76 -3.44 -2.23
N MET A 70 3.29 -2.71 -1.25
CA MET A 70 3.10 -3.01 0.18
C MET A 70 1.65 -2.89 0.64
N VAL A 71 0.78 -2.16 -0.07
CA VAL A 71 -0.65 -2.05 0.26
C VAL A 71 -1.30 -3.44 0.40
N ALA A 72 -0.95 -4.38 -0.47
CA ALA A 72 -1.50 -5.74 -0.42
C ALA A 72 -1.01 -6.56 0.80
N GLY A 73 0.16 -6.23 1.34
CA GLY A 73 0.78 -6.91 2.47
C GLY A 73 0.54 -6.26 3.84
N LEU A 74 -0.20 -5.15 3.88
CA LEU A 74 -0.50 -4.40 5.10
C LEU A 74 -2.00 -4.54 5.46
N PRO A 75 -2.40 -5.58 6.21
CA PRO A 75 -3.82 -5.84 6.45
C PRO A 75 -4.44 -4.78 7.36
N VAL A 76 -5.54 -4.18 6.93
CA VAL A 76 -6.36 -3.24 7.72
C VAL A 76 -7.70 -3.85 8.13
N PHE A 77 -8.15 -4.87 7.41
CA PHE A 77 -9.34 -5.68 7.69
C PHE A 77 -9.15 -7.12 7.20
N THR A 78 -10.08 -7.99 7.57
CA THR A 78 -10.19 -9.36 7.02
C THR A 78 -11.56 -9.59 6.43
N VAL A 79 -11.66 -10.36 5.33
CA VAL A 79 -12.93 -10.80 4.73
C VAL A 79 -13.05 -12.32 4.88
N LYS A 80 -14.11 -12.81 5.55
CA LYS A 80 -14.22 -14.24 5.89
C LYS A 80 -14.75 -15.10 4.75
N LYS A 81 -15.86 -14.69 4.12
CA LYS A 81 -16.52 -15.45 3.07
C LYS A 81 -16.11 -14.92 1.71
N MET A 82 -14.84 -15.11 1.36
CA MET A 82 -14.32 -14.80 0.03
C MET A 82 -13.49 -15.97 -0.49
N THR A 83 -13.49 -16.17 -1.79
CA THR A 83 -12.62 -17.14 -2.48
C THR A 83 -11.29 -16.52 -2.85
N ASN A 84 -11.29 -15.30 -3.36
CA ASN A 84 -10.09 -14.53 -3.68
C ASN A 84 -10.36 -13.02 -3.73
N ALA A 85 -9.28 -12.25 -3.78
CA ALA A 85 -9.29 -10.81 -4.05
C ALA A 85 -8.26 -10.52 -5.14
N ILE A 86 -8.66 -9.70 -6.11
CA ILE A 86 -7.81 -9.35 -7.25
C ILE A 86 -7.54 -7.85 -7.24
N ASN A 87 -6.28 -7.46 -7.24
CA ASN A 87 -5.89 -6.08 -7.49
C ASN A 87 -6.25 -5.73 -8.94
N TYR A 88 -7.27 -4.90 -9.12
CA TYR A 88 -7.76 -4.53 -10.44
C TYR A 88 -7.02 -3.33 -11.03
N GLY A 89 -6.59 -2.41 -10.18
CA GLY A 89 -5.85 -1.23 -10.60
C GLY A 89 -5.83 -0.11 -9.58
N CYS A 90 -5.40 1.05 -10.05
CA CYS A 90 -5.43 2.30 -9.31
C CYS A 90 -5.94 3.41 -10.23
N ASN A 91 -6.84 4.27 -9.74
CA ASN A 91 -7.31 5.43 -10.50
C ASN A 91 -6.33 6.60 -10.40
N LYS A 92 -5.73 6.78 -9.21
CA LYS A 92 -4.74 7.81 -8.93
C LYS A 92 -3.66 7.23 -8.04
N VAL A 93 -2.41 7.57 -8.32
CA VAL A 93 -1.26 7.26 -7.45
C VAL A 93 -0.35 8.47 -7.42
N ARG A 94 0.04 8.89 -6.22
CA ARG A 94 1.06 9.92 -6.00
C ARG A 94 2.00 9.48 -4.90
N PHE A 95 3.29 9.47 -5.20
CA PHE A 95 4.35 9.27 -4.23
C PHE A 95 4.75 10.63 -3.69
N THR A 96 4.20 10.99 -2.54
CA THR A 96 4.24 12.35 -2.00
C THR A 96 5.44 12.61 -1.13
N ASN A 97 6.14 11.58 -0.70
CA ASN A 97 7.35 11.68 0.12
C ASN A 97 8.27 10.49 -0.12
N MET A 98 9.58 10.70 0.03
CA MET A 98 10.58 9.62 -0.02
C MET A 98 10.48 8.75 1.24
N VAL A 99 10.63 7.44 1.08
CA VAL A 99 10.72 6.49 2.18
C VAL A 99 12.17 6.08 2.36
N PRO A 100 12.90 6.65 3.35
CA PRO A 100 14.27 6.26 3.62
C PRO A 100 14.37 4.79 4.03
N ALA A 101 15.42 4.09 3.61
CA ALA A 101 15.71 2.76 4.10
C ALA A 101 15.82 2.77 5.64
N GLY A 102 15.20 1.78 6.30
CA GLY A 102 15.10 1.71 7.76
C GLY A 102 13.90 2.45 8.36
N SER A 103 13.09 3.14 7.56
CA SER A 103 11.83 3.74 8.02
C SER A 103 10.78 2.68 8.30
N ARG A 104 9.79 3.04 9.11
CA ARG A 104 8.57 2.23 9.32
C ARG A 104 7.39 2.90 8.64
N VAL A 105 6.57 2.10 7.99
CA VAL A 105 5.36 2.55 7.29
C VAL A 105 4.14 1.77 7.74
N ARG A 106 2.96 2.36 7.58
CA ARG A 106 1.67 1.70 7.77
C ARG A 106 0.67 2.15 6.72
N LEU A 107 -0.34 1.33 6.51
CA LEU A 107 -1.45 1.61 5.62
C LEU A 107 -2.66 2.12 6.42
N ARG A 108 -3.27 3.19 5.95
CA ARG A 108 -4.60 3.63 6.33
C ARG A 108 -5.51 3.55 5.11
N GLN A 109 -6.69 2.95 5.26
CA GLN A 109 -7.66 2.86 4.16
C GLN A 109 -9.03 3.37 4.56
N SER A 110 -9.64 4.12 3.63
CA SER A 110 -11.03 4.59 3.71
C SER A 110 -11.78 4.19 2.46
N LEU A 111 -12.97 3.61 2.62
CA LEU A 111 -13.77 3.12 1.50
C LEU A 111 -14.50 4.26 0.80
N GLN A 112 -14.31 4.39 -0.50
CA GLN A 112 -14.96 5.42 -1.31
C GLN A 112 -16.16 4.89 -2.10
N ALA A 113 -16.07 3.66 -2.63
CA ALA A 113 -17.12 3.05 -3.42
C ALA A 113 -17.10 1.53 -3.30
N ALA A 114 -18.26 0.91 -3.50
CA ALA A 114 -18.43 -0.54 -3.60
C ALA A 114 -19.56 -0.86 -4.56
N ASP A 115 -19.25 -1.60 -5.63
CA ASP A 115 -20.17 -1.93 -6.71
C ASP A 115 -20.23 -3.44 -6.94
N ASP A 116 -21.42 -3.96 -7.28
CA ASP A 116 -21.56 -5.35 -7.70
C ASP A 116 -20.87 -5.60 -9.05
N MET A 117 -20.24 -6.75 -9.13
CA MET A 117 -19.60 -7.27 -10.34
C MET A 117 -20.17 -8.66 -10.67
N PRO A 118 -20.08 -9.11 -11.93
CA PRO A 118 -20.43 -10.48 -12.29
C PRO A 118 -19.73 -11.52 -11.41
N ASN A 119 -20.29 -12.73 -11.36
CA ASN A 119 -19.74 -13.89 -10.64
C ASN A 119 -19.59 -13.68 -9.12
N ASN A 120 -20.57 -13.03 -8.50
CA ASN A 120 -20.57 -12.70 -7.07
C ASN A 120 -19.37 -11.84 -6.64
N GLY A 121 -18.88 -11.01 -7.55
CA GLY A 121 -17.80 -10.06 -7.24
C GLY A 121 -18.33 -8.77 -6.63
N VAL A 122 -17.53 -8.15 -5.80
CA VAL A 122 -17.71 -6.77 -5.31
C VAL A 122 -16.43 -5.99 -5.57
N ARG A 123 -16.52 -4.99 -6.43
CA ARG A 123 -15.41 -4.06 -6.69
C ARG A 123 -15.45 -2.94 -5.66
N ILE A 124 -14.36 -2.73 -4.98
CA ILE A 124 -14.22 -1.59 -4.08
C ILE A 124 -13.20 -0.59 -4.63
N ILE A 125 -13.42 0.68 -4.31
CA ILE A 125 -12.43 1.75 -4.47
C ILE A 125 -12.13 2.28 -3.08
N ALA A 126 -10.87 2.21 -2.68
CA ALA A 126 -10.42 2.69 -1.38
C ALA A 126 -9.32 3.74 -1.54
N GLU A 127 -9.45 4.86 -0.80
CA GLU A 127 -8.31 5.73 -0.57
C GLU A 127 -7.31 4.97 0.32
N SER A 128 -6.10 4.81 -0.19
CA SER A 128 -5.00 4.10 0.46
C SER A 128 -3.87 5.08 0.71
N VAL A 129 -3.56 5.33 1.97
CA VAL A 129 -2.51 6.23 2.41
C VAL A 129 -1.42 5.42 3.09
N ILE A 130 -0.19 5.48 2.57
CA ILE A 130 0.99 4.94 3.26
C ILE A 130 1.63 6.06 4.07
N GLU A 131 1.54 5.94 5.39
CA GLU A 131 2.14 6.85 6.36
C GLU A 131 3.57 6.41 6.70
N ILE A 132 4.46 7.37 6.98
CA ILE A 132 5.82 7.13 7.47
C ILE A 132 5.86 7.53 8.94
N GLU A 133 6.38 6.65 9.80
CA GLU A 133 6.48 6.92 11.24
C GLU A 133 7.29 8.20 11.50
N GLY A 134 6.73 9.09 12.32
CA GLY A 134 7.37 10.36 12.68
C GLY A 134 7.32 11.45 11.61
N GLN A 135 6.59 11.26 10.50
CA GLN A 135 6.44 12.25 9.45
C GLN A 135 4.96 12.59 9.21
N ASP A 136 4.64 13.89 9.09
CA ASP A 136 3.28 14.34 8.81
C ASP A 136 2.87 14.07 7.35
N ARG A 137 3.82 14.18 6.42
CA ARG A 137 3.58 13.97 5.00
C ARG A 137 3.65 12.48 4.67
N PRO A 138 2.57 11.87 4.12
CA PRO A 138 2.58 10.46 3.76
C PRO A 138 3.53 10.15 2.61
N ALA A 139 3.99 8.90 2.53
CA ALA A 139 4.79 8.40 1.42
C ALA A 139 3.98 8.31 0.13
N MET A 140 2.72 7.90 0.23
CA MET A 140 1.85 7.65 -0.90
C MET A 140 0.40 7.93 -0.56
N VAL A 141 -0.32 8.48 -1.54
CA VAL A 141 -1.78 8.54 -1.57
C VAL A 141 -2.25 7.93 -2.89
N ALA A 142 -3.14 6.94 -2.82
CA ALA A 142 -3.67 6.26 -4.00
C ALA A 142 -5.16 5.95 -3.86
N GLU A 143 -5.88 5.91 -4.97
CA GLU A 143 -7.18 5.26 -5.07
C GLU A 143 -6.97 3.84 -5.61
N THR A 144 -6.97 2.86 -4.73
CA THR A 144 -6.78 1.45 -5.10
C THR A 144 -8.12 0.79 -5.42
N VAL A 145 -8.13 -0.05 -6.45
CA VAL A 145 -9.32 -0.78 -6.91
C VAL A 145 -9.07 -2.27 -6.76
N VAL A 146 -9.91 -2.92 -5.96
CA VAL A 146 -9.83 -4.37 -5.70
C VAL A 146 -11.20 -5.01 -5.94
N ILE A 147 -11.21 -6.20 -6.51
CA ILE A 147 -12.44 -7.00 -6.67
C ILE A 147 -12.34 -8.20 -5.73
N TYR A 148 -13.33 -8.33 -4.85
CA TYR A 148 -13.49 -9.47 -3.95
C TYR A 148 -14.54 -10.40 -4.50
N TYR A 149 -14.23 -11.68 -4.61
CA TYR A 149 -15.15 -12.73 -5.03
C TYR A 149 -15.54 -13.63 -3.84
N SER A 150 -16.81 -14.04 -3.80
CA SER A 150 -17.36 -14.97 -2.78
C SER A 150 -17.85 -16.26 -3.40
#